data_f941fb34f6759fd4f317b7c4f923e2bc
#
_entry.id   f941fb34f6759fd4f317b7c4f923e2bc
#
_cell.length_a   1.000
_cell.length_b   1.000
_cell.length_c   1.000
_cell.angle_alpha   90.00
_cell.angle_beta   90.00
_cell.angle_gamma   90.00
#
_symmetry.space_group_name_H-M   'P 1'
#
loop_
_entity.id
_entity.type
_entity.pdbx_description
1 polymer ?
#
loop_
_entity_poly.entity_id
_entity_poly.type
_entity_poly.pdbx_seq_one_letter_code
_entity_poly.pdbx_strand_id
1 'polypeptide(L)'
;NEEAHRIEEIIDEFKENLTYLQGAVGIDSYIKFFFQETVSFFDYFSSETTLIFLDEPSRVAEKGDAVFTEFSESMIGRIEKGYILPSQMDVIFDYKELLANLSKKNILYISTMDHKAGQMPSEASYNFTVKSINSYNNNFELLIKDLTEWKKNGYRVILLSASRTRAQRLAEDLREYDLNAIYSEDKDRQLKPREIVTMSGSVHRGFEYPLLKFVIISESDIFGKEKKKRRKKSAYEGKQIQSFHDLTLGDFVVHENH
;
A
#
# COMPACT_ATOMS: atom_id res chain seq x y z
N ASN A 1 -42.26 24.33 6.86
CA ASN A 1 -41.06 23.88 7.54
C ASN A 1 -39.89 24.06 6.59
N GLU A 2 -38.88 24.82 6.96
CA GLU A 2 -37.77 25.26 6.13
C GLU A 2 -36.94 24.04 5.59
N GLU A 3 -36.84 23.00 6.39
CA GLU A 3 -36.17 21.73 6.02
C GLU A 3 -36.93 20.97 4.96
N ALA A 4 -38.26 20.91 5.04
CA ALA A 4 -39.08 20.25 4.01
C ALA A 4 -38.95 20.97 2.65
N HIS A 5 -38.89 22.32 2.68
CA HIS A 5 -38.73 23.10 1.46
C HIS A 5 -37.34 22.85 0.79
N ARG A 6 -36.29 22.76 1.59
CA ARG A 6 -34.95 22.39 1.04
C ARG A 6 -34.92 21.00 0.42
N ILE A 7 -35.58 20.03 1.02
CA ILE A 7 -35.69 18.68 0.48
C ILE A 7 -36.44 18.71 -0.87
N GLU A 8 -37.51 19.45 -0.98
CA GLU A 8 -38.24 19.61 -2.25
C GLU A 8 -37.38 20.26 -3.31
N GLU A 9 -36.63 21.33 -3.00
CA GLU A 9 -35.69 21.96 -3.91
C GLU A 9 -34.62 20.98 -4.43
N ILE A 10 -34.02 20.19 -3.53
CA ILE A 10 -33.00 19.17 -3.91
C ILE A 10 -33.58 18.11 -4.85
N ILE A 11 -34.81 17.66 -4.57
CA ILE A 11 -35.49 16.66 -5.42
C ILE A 11 -35.83 17.25 -6.80
N ASP A 12 -36.27 18.48 -6.83
CA ASP A 12 -36.63 19.11 -8.10
C ASP A 12 -35.40 19.44 -8.95
N GLU A 13 -34.33 19.94 -8.36
CA GLU A 13 -33.03 20.12 -9.02
C GLU A 13 -32.50 18.78 -9.57
N PHE A 14 -32.59 17.72 -8.78
CA PHE A 14 -32.16 16.38 -9.22
C PHE A 14 -32.98 15.86 -10.42
N LYS A 15 -34.32 16.03 -10.40
CA LYS A 15 -35.20 15.66 -11.52
C LYS A 15 -34.88 16.49 -12.77
N GLU A 16 -34.63 17.78 -12.62
CA GLU A 16 -34.27 18.65 -13.71
C GLU A 16 -32.95 18.24 -14.36
N ASN A 17 -31.91 17.99 -13.55
CA ASN A 17 -30.62 17.52 -14.01
C ASN A 17 -30.71 16.17 -14.74
N LEU A 18 -31.52 15.23 -14.26
CA LEU A 18 -31.78 13.97 -14.94
C LEU A 18 -32.52 14.16 -16.27
N THR A 19 -33.49 15.07 -16.32
CA THR A 19 -34.31 15.30 -17.51
C THR A 19 -33.48 15.91 -18.65
N TYR A 20 -32.56 16.80 -18.32
CA TYR A 20 -31.72 17.47 -19.32
C TYR A 20 -30.41 16.74 -19.61
N LEU A 21 -30.16 15.55 -19.02
CA LEU A 21 -28.94 14.76 -19.18
C LEU A 21 -27.64 15.55 -18.86
N GLN A 22 -27.75 16.57 -18.01
CA GLN A 22 -26.62 17.46 -17.68
C GLN A 22 -25.63 16.84 -16.69
N GLY A 23 -25.80 15.56 -16.34
CA GLY A 23 -24.97 14.87 -15.38
C GLY A 23 -25.23 15.34 -13.94
N ALA A 24 -26.05 14.62 -13.19
CA ALA A 24 -26.29 14.94 -11.77
C ALA A 24 -25.02 14.71 -10.98
N VAL A 25 -24.41 15.79 -10.48
CA VAL A 25 -23.26 15.70 -9.56
C VAL A 25 -23.72 14.97 -8.30
N GLY A 26 -22.96 13.91 -7.91
CA GLY A 26 -23.27 13.12 -6.72
C GLY A 26 -24.40 12.10 -6.92
N ILE A 27 -24.74 11.74 -8.17
CA ILE A 27 -25.75 10.72 -8.50
C ILE A 27 -25.48 9.38 -7.81
N ASP A 28 -24.23 9.06 -7.56
CA ASP A 28 -23.77 7.89 -6.81
C ASP A 28 -24.33 7.83 -5.38
N SER A 29 -24.58 8.96 -4.75
CA SER A 29 -25.21 9.02 -3.43
C SER A 29 -26.69 8.59 -3.43
N TYR A 30 -27.30 8.55 -4.60
CA TYR A 30 -28.69 8.12 -4.79
C TYR A 30 -28.82 6.65 -5.23
N ILE A 31 -27.75 5.88 -5.17
CA ILE A 31 -27.68 4.49 -5.66
C ILE A 31 -28.83 3.59 -5.15
N LYS A 32 -29.25 3.77 -3.91
CA LYS A 32 -30.34 3.02 -3.28
C LYS A 32 -31.72 3.29 -3.89
N PHE A 33 -31.89 4.37 -4.63
CA PHE A 33 -33.12 4.63 -5.37
C PHE A 33 -33.18 3.88 -6.71
N PHE A 34 -32.02 3.55 -7.25
CA PHE A 34 -31.91 2.88 -8.55
C PHE A 34 -31.75 1.36 -8.39
N PHE A 35 -31.14 0.91 -7.29
CA PHE A 35 -30.85 -0.50 -7.04
C PHE A 35 -31.33 -0.92 -5.66
N GLN A 36 -32.10 -2.02 -5.61
CA GLN A 36 -32.58 -2.59 -4.34
C GLN A 36 -31.44 -3.20 -3.54
N GLU A 37 -30.47 -3.81 -4.24
CA GLU A 37 -29.29 -4.43 -3.64
C GLU A 37 -28.03 -3.78 -4.21
N THR A 38 -27.07 -3.58 -3.34
CA THR A 38 -25.72 -3.11 -3.68
C THR A 38 -24.71 -4.14 -3.22
N VAL A 39 -23.62 -4.26 -3.95
CA VAL A 39 -22.54 -5.21 -3.67
C VAL A 39 -21.26 -4.48 -3.31
N SER A 40 -20.43 -5.09 -2.50
CA SER A 40 -19.11 -4.54 -2.16
C SER A 40 -18.12 -4.82 -3.29
N PHE A 41 -16.98 -4.11 -3.28
CA PHE A 41 -15.87 -4.39 -4.19
C PHE A 41 -15.40 -5.86 -4.11
N PHE A 42 -15.48 -6.47 -2.94
CA PHE A 42 -15.04 -7.85 -2.74
C PHE A 42 -15.96 -8.90 -3.36
N ASP A 43 -17.19 -8.54 -3.69
CA ASP A 43 -18.14 -9.47 -4.31
C ASP A 43 -17.82 -9.71 -5.80
N TYR A 44 -16.99 -8.87 -6.41
CA TYR A 44 -16.47 -9.10 -7.75
C TYR A 44 -15.43 -10.24 -7.82
N PHE A 45 -14.92 -10.71 -6.69
CA PHE A 45 -13.88 -11.74 -6.64
C PHE A 45 -14.46 -13.08 -6.19
N SER A 46 -14.19 -14.13 -6.96
CA SER A 46 -14.59 -15.48 -6.61
C SER A 46 -13.93 -15.96 -5.31
N SER A 47 -14.71 -16.59 -4.44
CA SER A 47 -14.17 -17.20 -3.21
C SER A 47 -13.27 -18.39 -3.47
N GLU A 48 -13.44 -19.09 -4.61
CA GLU A 48 -12.68 -20.30 -4.94
C GLU A 48 -11.31 -20.01 -5.53
N THR A 49 -11.19 -18.93 -6.32
CA THR A 49 -9.98 -18.64 -7.09
C THR A 49 -9.18 -17.44 -6.57
N THR A 50 -9.72 -16.71 -5.58
CA THR A 50 -9.10 -15.49 -5.07
C THR A 50 -8.52 -15.70 -3.68
N LEU A 51 -7.26 -15.30 -3.49
CA LEU A 51 -6.63 -15.20 -2.19
C LEU A 51 -6.49 -13.72 -1.82
N ILE A 52 -7.03 -13.33 -0.69
CA ILE A 52 -6.99 -11.97 -0.17
C ILE A 52 -5.88 -11.87 0.87
N PHE A 53 -4.98 -10.92 0.69
CA PHE A 53 -3.98 -10.57 1.70
C PHE A 53 -4.47 -9.37 2.50
N LEU A 54 -4.62 -9.54 3.79
CA LEU A 54 -5.01 -8.47 4.70
C LEU A 54 -3.83 -8.12 5.61
N ASP A 55 -3.20 -7.00 5.30
CA ASP A 55 -2.04 -6.49 6.04
C ASP A 55 -2.50 -5.65 7.23
N GLU A 56 -1.94 -5.93 8.41
CA GLU A 56 -2.25 -5.29 9.70
C GLU A 56 -3.77 -5.20 9.97
N PRO A 57 -4.47 -6.32 10.08
CA PRO A 57 -5.94 -6.38 10.15
C PRO A 57 -6.53 -5.50 11.27
N SER A 58 -5.86 -5.39 12.42
CA SER A 58 -6.31 -4.54 13.53
C SER A 58 -6.33 -3.07 13.15
N ARG A 59 -5.35 -2.61 12.36
CA ARG A 59 -5.32 -1.24 11.84
C ARG A 59 -6.40 -0.99 10.81
N VAL A 60 -6.66 -2.00 9.97
CA VAL A 60 -7.75 -1.91 8.98
C VAL A 60 -9.09 -1.81 9.69
N ALA A 61 -9.31 -2.61 10.75
CA ALA A 61 -10.49 -2.54 11.59
C ALA A 61 -10.69 -1.15 12.22
N GLU A 62 -9.68 -0.67 12.92
CA GLU A 62 -9.67 0.64 13.57
C GLU A 62 -9.97 1.76 12.57
N LYS A 63 -9.32 1.72 11.40
CA LYS A 63 -9.56 2.71 10.36
C LYS A 63 -10.96 2.61 9.76
N GLY A 64 -11.47 1.39 9.56
CA GLY A 64 -12.82 1.13 9.08
C GLY A 64 -13.89 1.68 10.02
N ASP A 65 -13.77 1.39 11.32
CA ASP A 65 -14.67 1.91 12.34
C ASP A 65 -14.63 3.45 12.42
N ALA A 66 -13.42 4.04 12.34
CA ALA A 66 -13.27 5.50 12.37
C ALA A 66 -13.94 6.17 11.16
N VAL A 67 -13.72 5.63 9.95
CA VAL A 67 -14.33 6.16 8.71
C VAL A 67 -15.85 6.03 8.76
N PHE A 68 -16.38 4.90 9.23
CA PHE A 68 -17.81 4.68 9.33
C PHE A 68 -18.46 5.63 10.35
N THR A 69 -17.82 5.85 11.49
CA THR A 69 -18.29 6.76 12.54
C THR A 69 -18.30 8.21 12.03
N GLU A 70 -17.19 8.67 11.46
CA GLU A 70 -17.07 10.03 10.91
C GLU A 70 -18.10 10.31 9.81
N PHE A 71 -18.28 9.33 8.89
CA PHE A 71 -19.29 9.42 7.85
C PHE A 71 -20.69 9.50 8.45
N SER A 72 -21.06 8.63 9.38
CA SER A 72 -22.38 8.57 10.00
C SER A 72 -22.70 9.86 10.74
N GLU A 73 -21.79 10.39 11.55
CA GLU A 73 -21.96 11.66 12.25
C GLU A 73 -22.15 12.84 11.28
N SER A 74 -21.35 12.89 10.21
CA SER A 74 -21.48 13.92 9.17
C SER A 74 -22.83 13.85 8.46
N MET A 75 -23.31 12.65 8.14
CA MET A 75 -24.58 12.46 7.44
C MET A 75 -25.77 12.78 8.33
N ILE A 76 -25.76 12.38 9.60
CA ILE A 76 -26.80 12.74 10.57
C ILE A 76 -26.98 14.26 10.63
N GLY A 77 -25.89 15.00 10.79
CA GLY A 77 -25.95 16.46 10.83
C GLY A 77 -26.45 17.11 9.53
N ARG A 78 -26.28 16.46 8.38
CA ARG A 78 -26.84 16.93 7.10
C ARG A 78 -28.31 16.59 6.95
N ILE A 79 -28.76 15.43 7.44
CA ILE A 79 -30.20 15.04 7.46
C ILE A 79 -30.98 15.97 8.34
N GLU A 80 -30.50 16.25 9.55
CA GLU A 80 -31.14 17.18 10.48
C GLU A 80 -31.34 18.59 9.90
N LYS A 81 -30.44 19.01 9.01
CA LYS A 81 -30.52 20.30 8.31
C LYS A 81 -31.30 20.24 6.98
N GLY A 82 -31.77 19.05 6.59
CA GLY A 82 -32.49 18.86 5.32
C GLY A 82 -31.63 18.98 4.07
N TYR A 83 -30.31 18.75 4.16
CA TYR A 83 -29.39 18.81 3.00
C TYR A 83 -29.32 17.53 2.20
N ILE A 84 -29.68 16.42 2.78
CA ILE A 84 -29.67 15.11 2.15
C ILE A 84 -30.88 14.28 2.60
N LEU A 85 -31.18 13.23 1.81
CA LEU A 85 -32.22 12.27 2.13
C LEU A 85 -31.68 11.16 3.04
N PRO A 86 -32.49 10.58 3.95
CA PRO A 86 -32.05 9.50 4.83
C PRO A 86 -31.40 8.31 4.12
N SER A 87 -31.89 7.93 2.94
CA SER A 87 -31.36 6.84 2.13
C SER A 87 -29.95 7.07 1.59
N GLN A 88 -29.46 8.31 1.60
CA GLN A 88 -28.09 8.63 1.22
C GLN A 88 -27.07 8.31 2.34
N MET A 89 -27.52 7.94 3.53
CA MET A 89 -26.64 7.38 4.57
C MET A 89 -26.16 5.97 4.25
N ASP A 90 -26.94 5.21 3.50
CA ASP A 90 -26.71 3.78 3.27
C ASP A 90 -25.87 3.54 1.98
N VAL A 91 -24.80 4.30 1.82
CA VAL A 91 -23.89 4.23 0.65
C VAL A 91 -22.53 3.62 0.97
N ILE A 92 -22.22 3.38 2.24
CA ILE A 92 -21.00 2.68 2.66
C ILE A 92 -21.35 1.47 3.51
N PHE A 93 -20.52 0.45 3.42
CA PHE A 93 -20.66 -0.76 4.23
C PHE A 93 -20.07 -0.56 5.62
N ASP A 94 -20.75 -1.10 6.65
CA ASP A 94 -20.14 -1.24 7.97
C ASP A 94 -18.93 -2.20 7.86
N TYR A 95 -17.83 -1.82 8.49
CA TYR A 95 -16.63 -2.63 8.53
C TYR A 95 -16.88 -4.05 9.08
N LYS A 96 -17.74 -4.19 10.09
CA LYS A 96 -18.07 -5.50 10.68
C LYS A 96 -18.78 -6.40 9.70
N GLU A 97 -19.71 -5.84 8.94
CA GLU A 97 -20.41 -6.55 7.87
C GLU A 97 -19.44 -6.95 6.75
N LEU A 98 -18.57 -6.03 6.36
CA LEU A 98 -17.53 -6.27 5.37
C LEU A 98 -16.59 -7.40 5.81
N LEU A 99 -16.13 -7.39 7.06
CA LEU A 99 -15.26 -8.43 7.62
C LEU A 99 -15.95 -9.79 7.68
N ALA A 100 -17.24 -9.81 8.05
CA ALA A 100 -18.05 -11.05 8.05
C ALA A 100 -18.21 -11.64 6.63
N ASN A 101 -18.30 -10.80 5.62
CA ASN A 101 -18.35 -11.26 4.23
C ASN A 101 -16.97 -11.72 3.74
N LEU A 102 -15.90 -11.03 4.12
CA LEU A 102 -14.53 -11.43 3.81
C LEU A 102 -14.16 -12.77 4.45
N SER A 103 -14.62 -13.07 5.67
CA SER A 103 -14.32 -14.32 6.37
C SER A 103 -14.81 -15.58 5.64
N LYS A 104 -15.70 -15.44 4.65
CA LYS A 104 -16.16 -16.52 3.76
C LYS A 104 -15.21 -16.78 2.59
N LYS A 105 -14.15 -16.00 2.46
CA LYS A 105 -13.17 -16.10 1.36
C LYS A 105 -11.83 -16.61 1.90
N ASN A 106 -10.93 -17.00 0.99
CA ASN A 106 -9.58 -17.38 1.36
C ASN A 106 -8.79 -16.12 1.73
N ILE A 107 -8.46 -15.97 3.01
CA ILE A 107 -7.73 -14.80 3.53
C ILE A 107 -6.41 -15.24 4.18
N LEU A 108 -5.36 -14.51 3.88
CA LEU A 108 -4.09 -14.55 4.57
C LEU A 108 -3.88 -13.25 5.33
N TYR A 109 -3.86 -13.35 6.65
CA TYR A 109 -3.57 -12.21 7.53
C TYR A 109 -2.06 -12.06 7.70
N ILE A 110 -1.56 -10.84 7.54
CA ILE A 110 -0.16 -10.47 7.78
C ILE A 110 -0.14 -9.44 8.91
N SER A 111 0.70 -9.67 9.90
CA SER A 111 0.79 -8.78 11.07
C SER A 111 2.20 -8.76 11.62
N THR A 112 2.63 -7.60 12.09
CA THR A 112 3.92 -7.43 12.77
C THR A 112 3.89 -7.82 14.24
N MET A 113 2.69 -7.87 14.84
CA MET A 113 2.49 -8.28 16.23
C MET A 113 1.57 -9.48 16.31
N ASP A 114 1.77 -10.30 17.34
CA ASP A 114 0.87 -11.39 17.63
C ASP A 114 -0.52 -10.85 17.98
N HIS A 115 -1.53 -11.31 17.26
CA HIS A 115 -2.91 -11.06 17.60
C HIS A 115 -3.35 -11.98 18.71
N LYS A 116 -4.14 -11.45 19.65
CA LYS A 116 -4.80 -12.29 20.66
C LYS A 116 -5.68 -13.32 19.94
N ALA A 117 -5.52 -14.58 20.32
CA ALA A 117 -6.34 -15.67 19.82
C ALA A 117 -7.82 -15.32 19.97
N GLY A 118 -8.56 -15.37 18.88
CA GLY A 118 -10.01 -15.08 18.85
C GLY A 118 -10.44 -13.77 18.20
N GLN A 119 -9.52 -12.84 17.88
CA GLN A 119 -9.88 -11.63 17.13
C GLN A 119 -10.08 -11.89 15.64
N MET A 120 -9.42 -12.92 15.10
CA MET A 120 -9.55 -13.31 13.70
C MET A 120 -9.54 -14.84 13.60
N PRO A 121 -10.59 -15.44 13.07
CA PRO A 121 -10.62 -16.89 12.86
C PRO A 121 -9.55 -17.25 11.82
N SER A 122 -8.63 -18.14 12.19
CA SER A 122 -7.61 -18.66 11.28
C SER A 122 -7.43 -20.15 11.51
N GLU A 123 -7.26 -20.91 10.42
CA GLU A 123 -7.02 -22.35 10.47
C GLU A 123 -5.58 -22.66 10.93
N ALA A 124 -4.65 -21.81 10.58
CA ALA A 124 -3.24 -21.96 10.96
C ALA A 124 -2.59 -20.59 11.18
N SER A 125 -1.61 -20.54 12.11
CA SER A 125 -0.80 -19.36 12.37
C SER A 125 0.68 -19.72 12.34
N TYR A 126 1.46 -18.89 11.66
CA TYR A 126 2.91 -19.05 11.53
C TYR A 126 3.62 -17.79 12.01
N ASN A 127 4.58 -17.95 12.89
CA ASN A 127 5.39 -16.84 13.40
C ASN A 127 6.78 -16.85 12.76
N PHE A 128 7.17 -15.71 12.19
CA PHE A 128 8.45 -15.49 11.54
C PHE A 128 9.26 -14.47 12.34
N THR A 129 10.22 -14.94 13.15
CA THR A 129 11.12 -14.04 13.88
C THR A 129 12.19 -13.51 12.95
N VAL A 130 11.93 -12.36 12.37
CA VAL A 130 12.83 -11.68 11.42
C VAL A 130 13.37 -10.41 12.07
N LYS A 131 14.69 -10.14 11.88
CA LYS A 131 15.34 -8.92 12.34
C LYS A 131 15.72 -8.03 11.15
N SER A 132 15.62 -6.73 11.35
CA SER A 132 16.19 -5.78 10.40
C SER A 132 17.73 -5.83 10.47
N ILE A 133 18.37 -5.63 9.33
CA ILE A 133 19.82 -5.47 9.24
C ILE A 133 20.21 -3.99 9.28
N ASN A 134 21.49 -3.73 9.46
CA ASN A 134 22.03 -2.38 9.43
C ASN A 134 21.90 -1.76 8.02
N SER A 135 21.69 -0.44 7.96
CA SER A 135 21.87 0.32 6.72
C SER A 135 23.32 0.78 6.68
N TYR A 136 24.09 0.24 5.75
CA TYR A 136 25.54 0.47 5.70
C TYR A 136 25.90 1.84 5.10
N ASN A 137 25.08 2.37 4.17
CA ASN A 137 25.29 3.70 3.56
C ASN A 137 26.73 3.94 3.08
N ASN A 138 27.27 3.00 2.30
CA ASN A 138 28.67 2.95 1.83
C ASN A 138 29.73 2.69 2.92
N ASN A 139 29.36 2.33 4.14
CA ASN A 139 30.32 1.92 5.15
C ASN A 139 30.66 0.44 4.96
N PHE A 140 31.64 0.18 4.10
CA PHE A 140 32.11 -1.17 3.79
C PHE A 140 32.72 -1.88 5.00
N GLU A 141 33.41 -1.16 5.89
CA GLU A 141 34.01 -1.75 7.09
C GLU A 141 32.92 -2.40 7.98
N LEU A 142 31.80 -1.72 8.16
CA LEU A 142 30.68 -2.23 8.94
C LEU A 142 30.08 -3.47 8.24
N LEU A 143 29.91 -3.41 6.92
CA LEU A 143 29.40 -4.53 6.13
C LEU A 143 30.32 -5.78 6.26
N ILE A 144 31.63 -5.62 6.12
CA ILE A 144 32.62 -6.69 6.24
C ILE A 144 32.60 -7.29 7.64
N LYS A 145 32.49 -6.45 8.67
CA LYS A 145 32.36 -6.91 10.06
C LYS A 145 31.13 -7.81 10.24
N ASP A 146 29.96 -7.35 9.81
CA ASP A 146 28.71 -8.09 9.93
C ASP A 146 28.76 -9.39 9.11
N LEU A 147 29.27 -9.35 7.87
CA LEU A 147 29.44 -10.53 7.04
C LEU A 147 30.37 -11.57 7.66
N THR A 148 31.48 -11.13 8.27
CA THR A 148 32.42 -11.98 8.99
C THR A 148 31.76 -12.65 10.17
N GLU A 149 30.98 -11.91 10.95
CA GLU A 149 30.26 -12.43 12.11
C GLU A 149 29.20 -13.45 11.70
N TRP A 150 28.39 -13.17 10.70
CA TRP A 150 27.42 -14.13 10.15
C TRP A 150 28.08 -15.38 9.60
N LYS A 151 29.18 -15.23 8.84
CA LYS A 151 29.95 -16.37 8.34
C LYS A 151 30.47 -17.23 9.50
N LYS A 152 31.04 -16.62 10.54
CA LYS A 152 31.52 -17.32 11.75
C LYS A 152 30.41 -18.09 12.44
N ASN A 153 29.21 -17.50 12.54
CA ASN A 153 28.04 -18.08 13.20
C ASN A 153 27.28 -19.09 12.31
N GLY A 154 27.79 -19.40 11.11
CA GLY A 154 27.24 -20.43 10.24
C GLY A 154 26.06 -19.98 9.39
N TYR A 155 25.85 -18.66 9.24
CA TYR A 155 24.79 -18.12 8.41
C TYR A 155 25.06 -18.33 6.92
N ARG A 156 23.97 -18.39 6.16
CA ARG A 156 23.93 -18.30 4.70
C ARG A 156 23.55 -16.87 4.35
N VAL A 157 24.35 -16.23 3.54
CA VAL A 157 24.16 -14.80 3.21
C VAL A 157 23.96 -14.62 1.72
N ILE A 158 22.92 -13.89 1.34
CA ILE A 158 22.69 -13.45 -0.04
C ILE A 158 22.78 -11.93 -0.09
N LEU A 159 23.61 -11.42 -0.99
CA LEU A 159 23.64 -9.99 -1.33
C LEU A 159 22.99 -9.81 -2.71
N LEU A 160 21.97 -8.99 -2.76
CA LEU A 160 21.22 -8.71 -3.98
C LEU A 160 21.63 -7.37 -4.57
N SER A 161 21.96 -7.37 -5.85
CA SER A 161 22.28 -6.17 -6.63
C SER A 161 21.34 -6.03 -7.83
N ALA A 162 21.08 -4.80 -8.24
CA ALA A 162 20.13 -4.48 -9.31
C ALA A 162 20.53 -5.05 -10.69
N SER A 163 21.81 -5.38 -10.89
CA SER A 163 22.29 -5.95 -12.15
C SER A 163 23.34 -7.05 -11.95
N ARG A 164 23.47 -7.93 -12.94
CA ARG A 164 24.47 -9.01 -12.96
C ARG A 164 25.89 -8.48 -12.78
N THR A 165 26.24 -7.43 -13.51
CA THR A 165 27.59 -6.83 -13.47
C THR A 165 27.92 -6.29 -12.08
N ARG A 166 26.94 -5.64 -11.41
CA ARG A 166 27.14 -5.16 -10.04
C ARG A 166 27.29 -6.31 -9.04
N ALA A 167 26.48 -7.37 -9.19
CA ALA A 167 26.58 -8.54 -8.34
C ALA A 167 27.94 -9.24 -8.47
N GLN A 168 28.48 -9.35 -9.70
CA GLN A 168 29.80 -9.91 -9.96
C GLN A 168 30.92 -9.08 -9.31
N ARG A 169 30.89 -7.76 -9.52
CA ARG A 169 31.86 -6.83 -8.89
C ARG A 169 31.81 -6.90 -7.38
N LEU A 170 30.59 -6.91 -6.81
CA LEU A 170 30.45 -7.03 -5.36
C LEU A 170 31.07 -8.33 -4.82
N ALA A 171 30.96 -9.46 -5.54
CA ALA A 171 31.62 -10.69 -5.16
C ALA A 171 33.15 -10.58 -5.21
N GLU A 172 33.70 -9.88 -6.23
CA GLU A 172 35.12 -9.60 -6.37
C GLU A 172 35.64 -8.70 -5.24
N ASP A 173 34.95 -7.59 -4.97
CA ASP A 173 35.26 -6.67 -3.88
C ASP A 173 35.28 -7.39 -2.52
N LEU A 174 34.32 -8.26 -2.25
CA LEU A 174 34.26 -9.01 -0.99
C LEU A 174 35.38 -10.03 -0.85
N ARG A 175 35.92 -10.57 -1.95
CA ARG A 175 37.09 -11.48 -1.91
C ARG A 175 38.36 -10.78 -1.49
N GLU A 176 38.52 -9.49 -1.80
CA GLU A 176 39.66 -8.70 -1.35
C GLU A 176 39.73 -8.59 0.17
N TYR A 177 38.61 -8.82 0.87
CA TYR A 177 38.50 -8.83 2.32
C TYR A 177 38.46 -10.24 2.93
N ASP A 178 39.01 -11.26 2.26
CA ASP A 178 39.02 -12.65 2.68
C ASP A 178 37.61 -13.29 2.88
N LEU A 179 36.59 -12.65 2.35
CA LEU A 179 35.27 -13.21 2.29
C LEU A 179 35.11 -13.98 0.98
N ASN A 180 35.06 -15.31 1.06
CA ASN A 180 34.90 -16.18 -0.13
C ASN A 180 33.49 -16.02 -0.70
N ALA A 181 33.18 -14.84 -1.25
CA ALA A 181 31.91 -14.55 -1.89
C ALA A 181 31.86 -15.14 -3.31
N ILE A 182 30.74 -15.72 -3.67
CA ILE A 182 30.51 -16.38 -4.96
C ILE A 182 29.37 -15.65 -5.67
N TYR A 183 29.57 -15.28 -6.94
CA TYR A 183 28.47 -14.85 -7.79
C TYR A 183 27.72 -16.07 -8.33
N SER A 184 26.37 -16.03 -8.30
CA SER A 184 25.52 -17.06 -8.89
C SER A 184 24.34 -16.45 -9.64
N GLU A 185 23.99 -17.07 -10.77
CA GLU A 185 22.78 -16.78 -11.54
C GLU A 185 21.66 -17.79 -11.23
N ASP A 186 22.01 -18.90 -10.61
CA ASP A 186 21.09 -19.96 -10.27
C ASP A 186 20.25 -19.53 -9.05
N LYS A 187 18.99 -19.26 -9.30
CA LYS A 187 18.02 -18.84 -8.26
C LYS A 187 17.59 -19.98 -7.35
N ASP A 188 17.72 -21.21 -7.82
CA ASP A 188 17.35 -22.43 -7.09
C ASP A 188 18.54 -23.04 -6.33
N ARG A 189 19.69 -22.36 -6.39
CA ARG A 189 20.90 -22.78 -5.70
C ARG A 189 20.66 -22.97 -4.22
N GLN A 190 20.92 -24.15 -3.72
CA GLN A 190 20.94 -24.44 -2.30
C GLN A 190 22.23 -23.92 -1.66
N LEU A 191 22.06 -22.95 -0.77
CA LEU A 191 23.17 -22.33 -0.03
C LEU A 191 23.66 -23.24 1.10
N LYS A 192 24.97 -23.39 1.19
CA LYS A 192 25.61 -24.10 2.30
C LYS A 192 25.81 -23.16 3.51
N PRO A 193 25.88 -23.70 4.73
CA PRO A 193 26.28 -22.91 5.90
C PRO A 193 27.61 -22.17 5.67
N ARG A 194 27.71 -20.92 6.12
CA ARG A 194 28.87 -20.01 5.97
C ARG A 194 29.13 -19.55 4.52
N GLU A 195 28.23 -19.80 3.60
CA GLU A 195 28.34 -19.36 2.22
C GLU A 195 27.81 -17.93 2.09
N ILE A 196 28.55 -17.11 1.33
CA ILE A 196 28.17 -15.76 0.95
C ILE A 196 28.01 -15.74 -0.56
N VAL A 197 26.81 -15.42 -1.04
CA VAL A 197 26.50 -15.42 -2.48
C VAL A 197 25.99 -14.04 -2.88
N THR A 198 26.48 -13.53 -3.99
CA THR A 198 25.94 -12.35 -4.64
C THR A 198 25.09 -12.77 -5.84
N MET A 199 23.94 -12.16 -6.02
CA MET A 199 22.98 -12.46 -7.08
C MET A 199 22.35 -11.19 -7.65
N SER A 200 21.86 -11.27 -8.89
CA SER A 200 21.01 -10.22 -9.43
C SER A 200 19.58 -10.37 -8.90
N GLY A 201 19.05 -9.31 -8.33
CA GLY A 201 17.70 -9.27 -7.77
C GLY A 201 17.49 -8.04 -6.90
N SER A 202 16.30 -7.88 -6.38
CA SER A 202 15.97 -6.78 -5.48
C SER A 202 14.96 -7.18 -4.42
N VAL A 203 15.19 -6.70 -3.20
CA VAL A 203 14.21 -6.66 -2.13
C VAL A 203 14.17 -5.23 -1.61
N HIS A 204 13.03 -4.83 -1.03
CA HIS A 204 12.89 -3.46 -0.53
C HIS A 204 13.88 -3.14 0.59
N ARG A 205 14.09 -4.09 1.50
CA ARG A 205 15.08 -4.06 2.59
C ARG A 205 15.57 -5.49 2.84
N GLY A 206 16.83 -5.58 3.22
CA GLY A 206 17.39 -6.83 3.70
C GLY A 206 16.87 -7.20 5.10
N PHE A 207 17.06 -8.45 5.45
CA PHE A 207 16.64 -8.99 6.73
C PHE A 207 17.52 -10.15 7.18
N GLU A 208 17.57 -10.37 8.48
CA GLU A 208 18.14 -11.55 9.11
C GLU A 208 17.01 -12.45 9.62
N TYR A 209 17.10 -13.75 9.30
CA TYR A 209 16.24 -14.78 9.86
C TYR A 209 17.06 -15.72 10.74
N PRO A 210 17.18 -15.44 12.07
CA PRO A 210 18.10 -16.13 12.96
C PRO A 210 17.84 -17.63 13.08
N LEU A 211 16.57 -18.05 13.13
CA LEU A 211 16.19 -19.47 13.28
C LEU A 211 16.71 -20.33 12.12
N LEU A 212 16.75 -19.77 10.90
CA LEU A 212 17.29 -20.44 9.74
C LEU A 212 18.77 -20.14 9.48
N LYS A 213 19.38 -19.27 10.29
CA LYS A 213 20.72 -18.72 10.03
C LYS A 213 20.85 -18.22 8.60
N PHE A 214 19.97 -17.32 8.23
CA PHE A 214 19.84 -16.84 6.88
C PHE A 214 19.74 -15.30 6.88
N VAL A 215 20.47 -14.66 5.94
CA VAL A 215 20.49 -13.20 5.78
C VAL A 215 20.35 -12.85 4.31
N ILE A 216 19.51 -11.87 4.03
CA ILE A 216 19.47 -11.17 2.74
C ILE A 216 19.84 -9.72 2.95
N ILE A 217 20.75 -9.21 2.13
CA ILE A 217 21.19 -7.82 2.08
C ILE A 217 20.83 -7.25 0.71
N SER A 218 20.15 -6.12 0.66
CA SER A 218 19.83 -5.44 -0.60
C SER A 218 20.89 -4.42 -0.97
N GLU A 219 20.98 -4.07 -2.25
CA GLU A 219 21.86 -3.02 -2.73
C GLU A 219 21.56 -1.68 -2.03
N SER A 220 20.29 -1.40 -1.72
CA SER A 220 19.89 -0.20 -0.99
C SER A 220 20.35 -0.17 0.48
N ASP A 221 20.56 -1.33 1.09
CA ASP A 221 21.14 -1.40 2.44
C ASP A 221 22.63 -1.08 2.42
N ILE A 222 23.34 -1.53 1.37
CA ILE A 222 24.78 -1.33 1.21
C ILE A 222 25.10 0.12 0.85
N PHE A 223 24.47 0.65 -0.20
CA PHE A 223 24.81 1.94 -0.81
C PHE A 223 23.87 3.08 -0.44
N GLY A 224 22.79 2.80 0.29
CA GLY A 224 21.71 3.76 0.55
C GLY A 224 20.74 3.86 -0.62
N LYS A 225 19.59 4.49 -0.40
CA LYS A 225 18.62 4.74 -1.47
C LYS A 225 19.21 5.76 -2.43
N GLU A 226 19.39 5.40 -3.70
CA GLU A 226 19.56 6.41 -4.75
C GLU A 226 18.43 7.42 -4.62
N LYS A 227 18.79 8.68 -4.30
CA LYS A 227 17.82 9.78 -4.43
C LYS A 227 17.42 9.77 -5.90
N LYS A 228 16.23 9.22 -6.23
CA LYS A 228 15.63 9.44 -7.55
C LYS A 228 15.73 10.95 -7.77
N LYS A 229 16.65 11.40 -8.65
CA LYS A 229 16.63 12.79 -9.12
C LYS A 229 15.19 12.99 -9.57
N ARG A 230 14.41 13.77 -8.79
CA ARG A 230 13.12 14.23 -9.27
C ARG A 230 13.44 14.77 -10.65
N ARG A 231 12.94 14.11 -11.71
CA ARG A 231 12.91 14.72 -13.02
C ARG A 231 12.33 16.10 -12.74
N LYS A 232 13.18 17.15 -12.92
CA LYS A 232 12.66 18.51 -12.91
C LYS A 232 11.48 18.42 -13.86
N LYS A 233 10.26 18.54 -13.32
CA LYS A 233 9.10 18.76 -14.15
C LYS A 233 9.57 19.83 -15.09
N SER A 234 9.58 19.59 -16.38
CA SER A 234 9.85 20.59 -17.40
C SER A 234 9.06 21.79 -16.93
N ALA A 235 9.76 22.88 -16.65
CA ALA A 235 9.06 24.12 -16.33
C ALA A 235 8.14 24.34 -17.49
N TYR A 236 6.85 24.15 -17.27
CA TYR A 236 5.86 24.57 -18.26
C TYR A 236 6.18 26.06 -18.47
N GLU A 237 6.53 26.43 -19.69
CA GLU A 237 6.65 27.82 -20.11
C GLU A 237 5.24 28.46 -20.13
N GLY A 238 4.54 28.36 -19.02
CA GLY A 238 3.28 29.02 -18.79
C GLY A 238 3.54 30.41 -18.23
N LYS A 239 2.89 31.41 -18.78
CA LYS A 239 2.90 32.77 -18.25
C LYS A 239 2.08 32.79 -16.96
N GLN A 240 2.66 33.27 -15.86
CA GLN A 240 1.90 33.42 -14.61
C GLN A 240 0.81 34.46 -14.79
N ILE A 241 -0.44 34.04 -14.60
CA ILE A 241 -1.60 34.91 -14.76
C ILE A 241 -1.76 35.73 -13.47
N GLN A 242 -1.76 37.05 -13.59
CA GLN A 242 -1.94 37.96 -12.45
C GLN A 242 -3.41 38.38 -12.28
N SER A 243 -4.23 38.24 -13.31
CA SER A 243 -5.65 38.58 -13.27
C SER A 243 -6.46 37.66 -14.15
N PHE A 244 -7.67 37.30 -13.73
CA PHE A 244 -8.64 36.55 -14.54
C PHE A 244 -9.05 37.26 -15.85
N HIS A 245 -8.83 38.57 -15.93
CA HIS A 245 -9.09 39.35 -17.14
C HIS A 245 -8.09 39.09 -18.28
N ASP A 246 -6.96 38.44 -17.95
CA ASP A 246 -5.94 38.07 -18.96
C ASP A 246 -6.25 36.75 -19.67
N LEU A 247 -7.35 36.07 -19.30
CA LEU A 247 -7.78 34.81 -19.88
C LEU A 247 -8.79 35.05 -21.02
N THR A 248 -8.59 34.31 -22.09
CA THR A 248 -9.53 34.22 -23.21
C THR A 248 -10.23 32.86 -23.24
N LEU A 249 -11.41 32.79 -23.82
CA LEU A 249 -12.15 31.53 -23.99
C LEU A 249 -11.32 30.57 -24.87
N GLY A 250 -10.90 29.43 -24.23
CA GLY A 250 -10.05 28.42 -24.85
C GLY A 250 -8.66 28.29 -24.26
N ASP A 251 -8.26 29.17 -23.33
CA ASP A 251 -6.96 29.07 -22.64
C ASP A 251 -6.95 27.93 -21.63
N PHE A 252 -5.87 27.16 -21.62
CA PHE A 252 -5.63 26.12 -20.63
C PHE A 252 -4.88 26.72 -19.43
N VAL A 253 -5.49 26.63 -18.25
CA VAL A 253 -4.90 27.08 -16.99
C VAL A 253 -4.64 25.91 -16.05
N VAL A 254 -3.55 25.98 -15.28
CA VAL A 254 -3.20 24.99 -14.27
C VAL A 254 -3.16 25.69 -12.91
N HIS A 255 -3.91 25.16 -11.96
CA HIS A 255 -3.89 25.66 -10.59
C HIS A 255 -2.68 25.07 -9.84
N GLU A 256 -2.05 25.86 -8.97
CA GLU A 256 -0.79 25.51 -8.29
C GLU A 256 -0.90 24.26 -7.39
N ASN A 257 -2.11 23.87 -6.99
CA ASN A 257 -2.39 22.77 -6.08
C ASN A 257 -3.04 21.53 -6.74
N HIS A 258 -3.07 21.47 -8.05
CA HIS A 258 -3.64 20.31 -8.78
C HIS A 258 -2.72 19.83 -9.89
#